data_0349413664fdccef7463096cacaf8c5a
#
_entry.id   0349413664fdccef7463096cacaf8c5a
#
_cell.length_a   1.000
_cell.length_b   1.000
_cell.length_c   1.000
_cell.angle_alpha   90.00
_cell.angle_beta   90.00
_cell.angle_gamma   90.00
#
_symmetry.space_group_name_H-M   'P 1'
#
loop_
_entity.id
_entity.type
_entity.pdbx_description
1 polymer ?
#
loop_
_entity_poly.entity_id
_entity_poly.type
_entity_poly.pdbx_seq_one_letter_code
_entity_poly.pdbx_strand_id
1 'polypeptide(L)'
;LYYGGTGSDSRNLSLPEKGSSRFEVGSPDTASIAALGKAIELTQPRAEEDLLHERKLLVKLRDGLSNIEGVRILGEQPLENSVGILSFVCDRYRSEELGMILDEDFDIAVRTGYHCAPLVHDLIGSVEYGGTVRVSMGRFTTETEVQALVEAVKELMEE
;
A
#
# COMPACT_ATOMS: atom_id res chain seq x y z
N LEU A 1 9.75 25.05 23.29
CA LEU A 1 8.76 26.09 22.97
C LEU A 1 8.58 26.11 21.46
N TYR A 2 7.37 25.89 20.98
CA TYR A 2 7.01 26.01 19.57
C TYR A 2 6.32 27.36 19.37
N TYR A 3 6.77 28.11 18.37
CA TYR A 3 6.19 29.41 18.01
C TYR A 3 5.27 29.24 16.81
N GLY A 4 4.10 29.85 16.86
CA GLY A 4 3.15 29.86 15.75
C GLY A 4 1.74 30.22 16.22
N GLY A 5 0.90 30.66 15.30
CA GLY A 5 -0.50 30.95 15.61
C GLY A 5 -1.31 29.67 15.75
N THR A 6 -2.24 29.65 16.69
CA THR A 6 -3.15 28.49 16.90
C THR A 6 -4.37 28.54 15.96
N GLY A 7 -4.59 29.65 15.26
CA GLY A 7 -5.84 29.91 14.51
C GLY A 7 -7.02 30.32 15.40
N SER A 8 -6.94 30.08 16.71
CA SER A 8 -8.01 30.37 17.67
C SER A 8 -7.67 31.47 18.70
N ASP A 9 -6.38 31.69 18.95
CA ASP A 9 -5.88 32.73 19.87
C ASP A 9 -4.69 33.47 19.24
N SER A 10 -4.99 34.48 18.45
CA SER A 10 -3.99 35.25 17.69
C SER A 10 -3.10 36.15 18.56
N ARG A 11 -3.43 36.35 19.84
CA ARG A 11 -2.62 37.13 20.78
C ARG A 11 -1.55 36.29 21.48
N ASN A 12 -1.72 34.98 21.47
CA ASN A 12 -0.79 34.05 22.08
C ASN A 12 0.24 33.54 21.05
N LEU A 13 1.51 33.87 21.28
CA LEU A 13 2.61 33.46 20.38
C LEU A 13 3.10 32.04 20.67
N SER A 14 2.61 31.40 21.72
CA SER A 14 2.98 30.04 22.10
C SER A 14 1.85 29.08 21.81
N LEU A 15 2.19 27.89 21.33
CA LEU A 15 1.21 26.82 21.17
C LEU A 15 0.70 26.33 22.52
N PRO A 16 -0.56 25.88 22.62
CA PRO A 16 -1.09 25.28 23.84
C PRO A 16 -0.24 24.08 24.28
N GLU A 17 -0.01 23.96 25.56
CA GLU A 17 0.77 22.83 26.12
C GLU A 17 -0.08 21.56 26.25
N LYS A 18 -1.40 21.69 26.29
CA LYS A 18 -2.35 20.60 26.54
C LYS A 18 -3.51 20.61 25.55
N GLY A 19 -4.15 19.45 25.41
CA GLY A 19 -5.33 19.28 24.56
C GLY A 19 -5.01 19.03 23.09
N SER A 20 -6.05 18.81 22.27
CA SER A 20 -5.94 18.54 20.82
C SER A 20 -5.32 19.72 20.08
N SER A 21 -5.60 20.96 20.52
CA SER A 21 -5.07 22.19 19.92
C SER A 21 -3.53 22.31 19.95
N ARG A 22 -2.84 21.46 20.74
CA ARG A 22 -1.38 21.32 20.69
C ARG A 22 -0.90 20.72 19.37
N PHE A 23 -1.69 19.81 18.78
CA PHE A 23 -1.34 19.05 17.59
C PHE A 23 -2.04 19.57 16.34
N GLU A 24 -3.17 20.24 16.51
CA GLU A 24 -4.01 20.77 15.44
C GLU A 24 -3.86 22.29 15.38
N VAL A 25 -2.76 22.73 14.78
CA VAL A 25 -2.42 24.16 14.71
C VAL A 25 -2.84 24.74 13.38
N GLY A 26 -3.46 25.92 13.43
CA GLY A 26 -3.88 26.65 12.23
C GLY A 26 -5.33 26.39 11.84
N SER A 27 -5.72 26.89 10.67
CA SER A 27 -7.08 26.69 10.14
C SER A 27 -7.22 25.27 9.62
N PRO A 28 -8.27 24.54 10.02
CA PRO A 28 -8.50 23.20 9.52
C PRO A 28 -8.81 23.23 8.02
N ASP A 29 -8.34 22.20 7.29
CA ASP A 29 -8.68 22.00 5.87
C ASP A 29 -10.12 21.45 5.76
N THR A 30 -11.07 22.37 5.84
CA THR A 30 -12.50 22.04 5.82
C THR A 30 -12.93 21.40 4.50
N ALA A 31 -12.26 21.74 3.39
CA ALA A 31 -12.57 21.15 2.09
C ALA A 31 -12.20 19.67 2.04
N SER A 32 -10.99 19.31 2.49
CA SER A 32 -10.57 17.91 2.57
C SER A 32 -11.37 17.11 3.58
N ILE A 33 -11.75 17.71 4.73
CA ILE A 33 -12.61 17.06 5.72
C ILE A 33 -14.01 16.76 5.12
N ALA A 34 -14.59 17.69 4.41
CA ALA A 34 -15.88 17.48 3.72
C ALA A 34 -15.77 16.41 2.63
N ALA A 35 -14.70 16.43 1.85
CA ALA A 35 -14.43 15.40 0.82
C ALA A 35 -14.26 14.02 1.43
N LEU A 36 -13.52 13.89 2.55
CA LEU A 36 -13.39 12.64 3.29
C LEU A 36 -14.74 12.12 3.80
N GLY A 37 -15.56 13.02 4.38
CA GLY A 37 -16.91 12.67 4.82
C GLY A 37 -17.75 12.12 3.69
N LYS A 38 -17.70 12.75 2.51
CA LYS A 38 -18.41 12.25 1.31
C LYS A 38 -17.85 10.91 0.78
N ALA A 39 -16.53 10.74 0.81
CA ALA A 39 -15.91 9.47 0.44
C ALA A 39 -16.36 8.32 1.34
N ILE A 40 -16.41 8.53 2.66
CA ILE A 40 -16.91 7.53 3.63
C ILE A 40 -18.37 7.18 3.34
N GLU A 41 -19.22 8.18 3.15
CA GLU A 41 -20.64 7.99 2.82
C GLU A 41 -20.84 7.13 1.56
N LEU A 42 -20.01 7.31 0.54
CA LEU A 42 -20.07 6.57 -0.72
C LEU A 42 -19.47 5.16 -0.63
N THR A 43 -18.45 4.95 0.19
CA THR A 43 -17.74 3.68 0.28
C THR A 43 -18.34 2.71 1.30
N GLN A 44 -18.83 3.24 2.45
CA GLN A 44 -19.35 2.41 3.53
C GLN A 44 -20.44 1.41 3.08
N PRO A 45 -21.44 1.77 2.25
CA PRO A 45 -22.47 0.82 1.82
C PRO A 45 -21.95 -0.34 0.95
N ARG A 46 -20.75 -0.19 0.37
CA ARG A 46 -20.13 -1.14 -0.55
C ARG A 46 -18.93 -1.87 0.04
N ALA A 47 -18.55 -1.58 1.28
CA ALA A 47 -17.30 -2.04 1.87
C ALA A 47 -17.18 -3.58 1.86
N GLU A 48 -18.27 -4.31 2.07
CA GLU A 48 -18.27 -5.77 2.03
C GLU A 48 -18.11 -6.30 0.59
N GLU A 49 -18.81 -5.71 -0.37
CA GLU A 49 -18.70 -6.07 -1.80
C GLU A 49 -17.28 -5.80 -2.31
N ASP A 50 -16.73 -4.62 -2.01
CA ASP A 50 -15.38 -4.21 -2.38
C ASP A 50 -14.33 -5.17 -1.77
N LEU A 51 -14.47 -5.53 -0.49
CA LEU A 51 -13.58 -6.49 0.17
C LEU A 51 -13.65 -7.90 -0.46
N LEU A 52 -14.83 -8.37 -0.81
CA LEU A 52 -14.98 -9.65 -1.49
C LEU A 52 -14.34 -9.64 -2.88
N HIS A 53 -14.47 -8.54 -3.61
CA HIS A 53 -13.81 -8.34 -4.91
C HIS A 53 -12.28 -8.38 -4.74
N GLU A 54 -11.72 -7.58 -3.84
CA GLU A 54 -10.29 -7.54 -3.55
C GLU A 54 -9.74 -8.92 -3.16
N ARG A 55 -10.46 -9.68 -2.35
CA ARG A 55 -10.07 -11.03 -1.94
C ARG A 55 -10.05 -12.02 -3.11
N LYS A 56 -10.97 -11.90 -4.07
CA LYS A 56 -10.94 -12.72 -5.30
C LYS A 56 -9.71 -12.43 -6.14
N LEU A 57 -9.36 -11.16 -6.28
CA LEU A 57 -8.14 -10.74 -6.97
C LEU A 57 -6.89 -11.21 -6.24
N LEU A 58 -6.86 -11.11 -4.90
CA LEU A 58 -5.77 -11.59 -4.06
C LEU A 58 -5.51 -13.08 -4.26
N VAL A 59 -6.53 -13.91 -4.31
CA VAL A 59 -6.39 -15.35 -4.58
C VAL A 59 -5.76 -15.59 -5.95
N LYS A 60 -6.24 -14.90 -6.99
CA LYS A 60 -5.68 -15.03 -8.35
C LYS A 60 -4.23 -14.61 -8.42
N LEU A 61 -3.89 -13.47 -7.82
CA LEU A 61 -2.52 -12.98 -7.78
C LEU A 61 -1.60 -13.96 -7.03
N ARG A 62 -2.01 -14.40 -5.85
CA ARG A 62 -1.27 -15.36 -5.04
C ARG A 62 -1.03 -16.66 -5.80
N ASP A 63 -2.08 -17.23 -6.36
CA ASP A 63 -2.00 -18.50 -7.08
C ASP A 63 -1.14 -18.36 -8.35
N GLY A 64 -1.22 -17.23 -9.06
CA GLY A 64 -0.37 -16.93 -10.21
C GLY A 64 1.11 -16.83 -9.83
N LEU A 65 1.44 -15.99 -8.86
CA LEU A 65 2.83 -15.78 -8.43
C LEU A 65 3.46 -17.00 -7.76
N SER A 66 2.69 -17.77 -6.99
CA SER A 66 3.21 -18.99 -6.32
C SER A 66 3.67 -20.08 -7.27
N ASN A 67 3.25 -20.03 -8.53
CA ASN A 67 3.65 -21.01 -9.56
C ASN A 67 4.90 -20.58 -10.34
N ILE A 68 5.48 -19.40 -10.04
CA ILE A 68 6.68 -18.89 -10.71
C ILE A 68 7.90 -19.28 -9.88
N GLU A 69 8.84 -20.02 -10.46
CA GLU A 69 10.09 -20.38 -9.80
C GLU A 69 10.92 -19.15 -9.44
N GLY A 70 11.48 -19.10 -8.23
CA GLY A 70 12.23 -17.97 -7.72
C GLY A 70 11.38 -16.80 -7.20
N VAL A 71 10.05 -16.92 -7.20
CA VAL A 71 9.14 -15.95 -6.55
C VAL A 71 8.68 -16.51 -5.20
N ARG A 72 8.74 -15.68 -4.18
CA ARG A 72 8.30 -16.02 -2.82
C ARG A 72 7.36 -14.98 -2.26
N ILE A 73 6.15 -15.39 -1.91
CA ILE A 73 5.15 -14.55 -1.25
C ILE A 73 5.49 -14.46 0.23
N LEU A 74 5.36 -13.27 0.81
CA LEU A 74 5.73 -12.99 2.19
C LEU A 74 4.53 -12.45 2.99
N GLY A 75 4.49 -12.81 4.28
CA GLY A 75 3.47 -12.30 5.21
C GLY A 75 2.07 -12.81 4.92
N GLU A 76 1.93 -14.00 4.32
CA GLU A 76 0.62 -14.59 4.04
C GLU A 76 -0.22 -14.74 5.31
N GLN A 77 -1.49 -14.41 5.17
CA GLN A 77 -2.51 -14.55 6.20
C GLN A 77 -3.69 -15.34 5.63
N PRO A 78 -4.50 -15.97 6.49
CA PRO A 78 -5.80 -16.51 6.07
C PRO A 78 -6.62 -15.47 5.33
N LEU A 79 -7.36 -15.90 4.30
CA LEU A 79 -8.10 -14.99 3.41
C LEU A 79 -9.10 -14.09 4.17
N GLU A 80 -9.70 -14.63 5.24
CA GLU A 80 -10.61 -13.88 6.09
C GLU A 80 -9.97 -12.71 6.86
N ASN A 81 -8.65 -12.77 7.04
CA ASN A 81 -7.85 -11.73 7.68
C ASN A 81 -7.11 -10.84 6.68
N SER A 82 -7.32 -11.06 5.38
CA SER A 82 -6.60 -10.37 4.31
C SER A 82 -7.47 -9.32 3.63
N VAL A 83 -6.80 -8.31 3.11
CA VAL A 83 -7.31 -7.29 2.19
C VAL A 83 -6.58 -7.41 0.85
N GLY A 84 -6.93 -6.59 -0.14
CA GLY A 84 -6.32 -6.61 -1.48
C GLY A 84 -4.84 -6.21 -1.54
N ILE A 85 -4.02 -6.72 -0.63
CA ILE A 85 -2.58 -6.42 -0.55
C ILE A 85 -1.78 -7.72 -0.52
N LEU A 86 -0.72 -7.81 -1.36
CA LEU A 86 0.21 -8.92 -1.39
C LEU A 86 1.64 -8.39 -1.52
N SER A 87 2.56 -8.98 -0.76
CA SER A 87 3.99 -8.68 -0.85
C SER A 87 4.77 -9.92 -1.27
N PHE A 88 5.72 -9.73 -2.19
CA PHE A 88 6.57 -10.82 -2.67
C PHE A 88 8.00 -10.34 -2.91
N VAL A 89 8.90 -11.27 -3.09
CA VAL A 89 10.30 -11.08 -3.53
C VAL A 89 10.61 -12.02 -4.67
N CYS A 90 11.63 -11.66 -5.47
CA CYS A 90 12.16 -12.49 -6.55
C CYS A 90 13.65 -12.74 -6.33
N ASP A 91 14.12 -13.94 -6.62
CA ASP A 91 15.53 -14.31 -6.43
C ASP A 91 16.48 -13.61 -7.41
N ARG A 92 15.98 -13.21 -8.60
CA ARG A 92 16.77 -12.56 -9.65
C ARG A 92 16.94 -11.06 -9.50
N TYR A 93 15.98 -10.39 -8.86
CA TYR A 93 15.91 -8.93 -8.81
C TYR A 93 15.77 -8.42 -7.38
N ARG A 94 16.40 -7.29 -7.09
CA ARG A 94 16.06 -6.52 -5.90
C ARG A 94 14.68 -5.88 -6.07
N SER A 95 13.99 -5.65 -4.97
CA SER A 95 12.61 -5.14 -5.02
C SER A 95 12.46 -3.82 -5.78
N GLU A 96 13.44 -2.91 -5.64
CA GLU A 96 13.43 -1.61 -6.33
C GLU A 96 13.67 -1.77 -7.83
N GLU A 97 14.59 -2.66 -8.22
CA GLU A 97 14.90 -2.96 -9.62
C GLU A 97 13.69 -3.59 -10.32
N LEU A 98 13.07 -4.60 -9.70
CA LEU A 98 11.86 -5.21 -10.25
C LEU A 98 10.73 -4.21 -10.41
N GLY A 99 10.54 -3.32 -9.42
CA GLY A 99 9.51 -2.29 -9.53
C GLY A 99 9.76 -1.29 -10.64
N MET A 100 11.02 -0.94 -10.89
CA MET A 100 11.41 -0.07 -12.00
C MET A 100 11.11 -0.71 -13.38
N ILE A 101 11.47 -1.99 -13.53
CA ILE A 101 11.20 -2.73 -14.78
C ILE A 101 9.69 -2.88 -15.01
N LEU A 102 8.92 -3.19 -13.96
CA LEU A 102 7.45 -3.31 -14.06
C LEU A 102 6.79 -1.99 -14.50
N ASP A 103 7.31 -0.85 -14.02
CA ASP A 103 6.79 0.47 -14.38
C ASP A 103 7.21 0.88 -15.81
N GLU A 104 8.50 0.73 -16.16
CA GLU A 104 9.05 1.21 -17.41
C GLU A 104 8.70 0.34 -18.63
N ASP A 105 8.70 -0.99 -18.46
CA ASP A 105 8.55 -1.93 -19.57
C ASP A 105 7.13 -2.51 -19.69
N PHE A 106 6.38 -2.56 -18.57
CA PHE A 106 5.05 -3.18 -18.52
C PHE A 106 3.92 -2.22 -18.14
N ASP A 107 4.21 -0.95 -17.83
CA ASP A 107 3.22 0.05 -17.36
C ASP A 107 2.46 -0.40 -16.10
N ILE A 108 3.16 -1.10 -15.19
CA ILE A 108 2.60 -1.65 -13.96
C ILE A 108 3.21 -0.97 -12.74
N ALA A 109 2.45 -0.10 -12.09
CA ALA A 109 2.87 0.60 -10.89
C ALA A 109 2.71 -0.28 -9.64
N VAL A 110 3.82 -0.51 -8.92
CA VAL A 110 3.88 -1.21 -7.64
C VAL A 110 4.63 -0.38 -6.60
N ARG A 111 4.53 -0.75 -5.34
CA ARG A 111 5.38 -0.14 -4.33
C ARG A 111 6.50 -1.08 -3.92
N THR A 112 7.73 -0.55 -3.81
CA THR A 112 8.93 -1.33 -3.49
C THR A 112 9.62 -0.86 -2.22
N GLY A 113 10.52 -1.68 -1.68
CA GLY A 113 11.38 -1.34 -0.54
C GLY A 113 10.78 -1.71 0.82
N TYR A 114 11.12 -0.91 1.84
CA TYR A 114 10.80 -1.22 3.25
C TYR A 114 9.43 -0.73 3.73
N HIS A 115 8.64 -0.05 2.90
CA HIS A 115 7.26 0.39 3.20
C HIS A 115 7.10 1.17 4.52
N CYS A 116 8.14 1.91 4.96
CA CYS A 116 8.23 2.61 6.25
C CYS A 116 8.15 1.68 7.48
N ALA A 117 8.48 0.38 7.32
CA ALA A 117 8.42 -0.63 8.35
C ALA A 117 9.69 -1.49 8.41
N PRO A 118 10.90 -0.91 8.59
CA PRO A 118 12.17 -1.63 8.42
C PRO A 118 12.28 -2.88 9.29
N LEU A 119 11.81 -2.85 10.53
CA LEU A 119 11.89 -3.98 11.46
C LEU A 119 11.05 -5.20 11.04
N VAL A 120 10.01 -4.99 10.24
CA VAL A 120 9.20 -6.11 9.70
C VAL A 120 10.02 -6.91 8.71
N HIS A 121 10.87 -6.26 7.91
CA HIS A 121 11.68 -6.89 6.88
C HIS A 121 12.77 -7.79 7.44
N ASP A 122 13.29 -7.49 8.65
CA ASP A 122 14.17 -8.38 9.40
C ASP A 122 13.44 -9.69 9.79
N LEU A 123 12.18 -9.58 10.20
CA LEU A 123 11.38 -10.73 10.65
C LEU A 123 10.94 -11.64 9.49
N ILE A 124 10.57 -11.05 8.36
CA ILE A 124 10.09 -11.81 7.19
C ILE A 124 11.21 -12.22 6.23
N GLY A 125 12.46 -11.84 6.51
CA GLY A 125 13.64 -12.24 5.73
C GLY A 125 13.68 -11.62 4.33
N SER A 126 13.30 -10.34 4.20
CA SER A 126 13.31 -9.64 2.91
C SER A 126 14.39 -8.57 2.78
N VAL A 127 15.25 -8.40 3.79
CA VAL A 127 16.33 -7.40 3.77
C VAL A 127 17.32 -7.63 2.62
N GLU A 128 17.66 -8.87 2.34
CA GLU A 128 18.58 -9.25 1.24
C GLU A 128 18.04 -8.84 -0.14
N TYR A 129 16.70 -8.77 -0.29
CA TYR A 129 16.01 -8.34 -1.52
C TYR A 129 15.81 -6.82 -1.59
N GLY A 130 16.28 -6.05 -0.58
CA GLY A 130 16.01 -4.62 -0.48
C GLY A 130 14.59 -4.28 -0.06
N GLY A 131 13.95 -5.14 0.72
CA GLY A 131 12.53 -5.04 1.08
C GLY A 131 11.65 -5.96 0.23
N THR A 132 10.45 -5.54 -0.09
CA THR A 132 9.50 -6.33 -0.90
C THR A 132 8.94 -5.51 -2.06
N VAL A 133 8.42 -6.19 -3.08
CA VAL A 133 7.45 -5.63 -4.02
C VAL A 133 6.07 -5.83 -3.42
N ARG A 134 5.30 -4.74 -3.26
CA ARG A 134 3.94 -4.77 -2.73
C ARG A 134 2.93 -4.37 -3.79
N VAL A 135 2.02 -5.27 -4.06
CA VAL A 135 0.85 -5.04 -4.91
C VAL A 135 -0.32 -4.63 -4.03
N SER A 136 -1.05 -3.62 -4.45
CA SER A 136 -2.26 -3.15 -3.76
C SER A 136 -3.39 -3.10 -4.78
N MET A 137 -4.39 -3.93 -4.57
CA MET A 137 -5.57 -4.03 -5.41
C MET A 137 -6.74 -3.35 -4.71
N GLY A 138 -7.55 -2.62 -5.42
CA GLY A 138 -8.72 -1.94 -4.89
C GLY A 138 -9.98 -2.24 -5.71
N ARG A 139 -11.06 -1.57 -5.37
CA ARG A 139 -12.39 -1.74 -5.98
C ARG A 139 -12.44 -1.61 -7.51
N PHE A 140 -11.49 -0.91 -8.11
CA PHE A 140 -11.43 -0.68 -9.56
C PHE A 140 -10.43 -1.59 -10.28
N THR A 141 -9.61 -2.32 -9.52
CA THR A 141 -8.65 -3.26 -10.09
C THR A 141 -9.39 -4.41 -10.77
N THR A 142 -8.95 -4.76 -11.96
CA THR A 142 -9.54 -5.80 -12.79
C THR A 142 -8.74 -7.11 -12.73
N GLU A 143 -9.38 -8.21 -13.10
CA GLU A 143 -8.70 -9.51 -13.24
C GLU A 143 -7.63 -9.47 -14.34
N THR A 144 -7.83 -8.66 -15.38
CA THR A 144 -6.88 -8.50 -16.49
C THR A 144 -5.61 -7.81 -16.02
N GLU A 145 -5.70 -6.81 -15.15
CA GLU A 145 -4.52 -6.14 -14.56
C GLU A 145 -3.73 -7.08 -13.65
N VAL A 146 -4.42 -7.89 -12.86
CA VAL A 146 -3.76 -8.92 -12.04
C VAL A 146 -3.04 -9.95 -12.91
N GLN A 147 -3.68 -10.40 -13.99
CA GLN A 147 -3.08 -11.35 -14.93
C GLN A 147 -1.86 -10.73 -15.63
N ALA A 148 -1.93 -9.48 -16.05
CA ALA A 148 -0.81 -8.76 -16.67
C ALA A 148 0.42 -8.71 -15.76
N LEU A 149 0.23 -8.44 -14.45
CA LEU A 149 1.34 -8.49 -13.50
C LEU A 149 1.94 -9.89 -13.36
N VAL A 150 1.11 -10.94 -13.28
CA VAL A 150 1.61 -12.32 -13.19
C VAL A 150 2.42 -12.69 -14.44
N GLU A 151 1.95 -12.32 -15.62
CA GLU A 151 2.63 -12.58 -16.89
C GLU A 151 3.95 -11.80 -16.98
N ALA A 152 3.98 -10.52 -16.61
CA ALA A 152 5.19 -9.71 -16.58
C ALA A 152 6.26 -10.32 -15.63
N VAL A 153 5.88 -10.67 -14.40
CA VAL A 153 6.80 -11.30 -13.46
C VAL A 153 7.28 -12.64 -13.98
N LYS A 154 6.43 -13.45 -14.61
CA LYS A 154 6.80 -14.71 -15.19
C LYS A 154 7.82 -14.55 -16.33
N GLU A 155 7.59 -13.62 -17.26
CA GLU A 155 8.49 -13.29 -18.36
C GLU A 155 9.88 -12.94 -17.83
N LEU A 156 9.95 -12.04 -16.83
CA LEU A 156 11.21 -11.60 -16.21
C LEU A 156 11.95 -12.72 -15.47
N MET A 157 11.24 -13.72 -14.97
CA MET A 157 11.87 -14.86 -14.29
C MET A 157 12.33 -15.95 -15.26
N GLU A 158 11.81 -16.00 -16.48
CA GLU A 158 12.18 -16.97 -17.54
C GLU A 158 13.37 -16.49 -18.40
N GLU A 159 13.65 -15.16 -18.46
CA GLU A 159 14.84 -14.58 -19.13
C GLU A 159 16.15 -14.96 -18.42
#